data_91eb145e6f65a4a3dc3d2606cd2e0129
#
_entry.id   91eb145e6f65a4a3dc3d2606cd2e0129
#
_cell.length_a   1.000
_cell.length_b   1.000
_cell.length_c   1.000
_cell.angle_alpha   90.00
_cell.angle_beta   90.00
_cell.angle_gamma   90.00
#
_symmetry.space_group_name_H-M   'P 1'
#
loop_
_entity.id
_entity.type
_entity.pdbx_description
1 polymer ?
#
loop_
_entity_poly.entity_id
_entity_poly.type
_entity_poly.pdbx_seq_one_letter_code
_entity_poly.pdbx_strand_id
1 'polypeptide(L)'
;MPDVILVLVFLLAGLLCVRAAAGRWPGLVGGTVEGGRRTGFACRVEPTVMPTDDGSVEVLAIQMCGRIQAPRNRYDTNVQVLIADVTEGTNHPQPVLCTDEAWQMEDSPAFCLVAHNGPIPRRVAVLANWVQVATIPCGVLVFPHRGVRRLQFVVSLHGRRDGRMIASASTLYSFTNPKPGYLDEREVQPSSPQPIEVLMLRLAAGVCQNDGVLPDAVVSLLRDWIVSQAEQAIAEGPERDAAVQYLEGRLDEALSLAQAGRLDVDGTADKLARQASIVDRYQAAGLVLQAVGAEQAVLRHRTDRLMRIAGRLGIDREKFRAMAQKCLPMHTHRVEDMCFLLGIEPKMDADERRQQLNQEYQKWNARVTHPDAAIRQQADRMLTLIAEARSRLADEPTVVQA
;
A
#
# COMPACT_ATOMS: atom_id res chain seq x y z
N MET A 1 13.75 21.76 -5.58
CA MET A 1 14.42 20.53 -6.05
C MET A 1 14.58 19.45 -4.98
N PRO A 2 14.61 19.68 -3.64
CA PRO A 2 14.60 18.60 -2.65
C PRO A 2 13.25 17.91 -2.43
N ASP A 3 12.14 18.56 -2.78
CA ASP A 3 10.79 18.05 -2.48
C ASP A 3 10.31 16.93 -3.41
N VAL A 4 10.84 16.83 -4.63
CA VAL A 4 10.48 15.79 -5.60
C VAL A 4 11.10 14.44 -5.23
N ILE A 5 12.31 14.44 -4.67
CA ILE A 5 13.00 13.23 -4.20
C ILE A 5 12.31 12.65 -2.97
N LEU A 6 11.73 13.51 -2.12
CA LEU A 6 11.00 13.09 -0.93
C LEU A 6 9.67 12.38 -1.28
N VAL A 7 9.00 12.83 -2.32
CA VAL A 7 7.75 12.22 -2.85
C VAL A 7 8.04 10.86 -3.49
N LEU A 8 9.14 10.70 -4.22
CA LEU A 8 9.57 9.42 -4.80
C LEU A 8 9.83 8.33 -3.74
N VAL A 9 10.38 8.71 -2.60
CA VAL A 9 10.63 7.79 -1.48
C VAL A 9 9.33 7.27 -0.83
N PHE A 10 8.21 8.02 -0.93
CA PHE A 10 6.94 7.67 -0.28
C PHE A 10 5.99 6.83 -1.13
N LEU A 11 6.15 6.83 -2.42
CA LEU A 11 5.25 6.16 -3.35
C LEU A 11 5.67 4.73 -3.71
N LEU A 12 6.93 4.51 -3.63
CA LEU A 12 7.46 3.17 -3.39
C LEU A 12 6.90 2.59 -2.07
N ALA A 13 6.33 3.40 -1.20
CA ALA A 13 5.94 3.00 0.15
C ALA A 13 4.56 2.34 0.29
N GLY A 14 3.70 2.33 -0.68
CA GLY A 14 2.40 1.61 -0.58
C GLY A 14 2.55 0.14 -0.97
N LEU A 15 3.10 -0.18 -2.13
CA LEU A 15 3.56 -1.53 -2.49
C LEU A 15 5.02 -1.78 -2.09
N LEU A 16 5.80 -0.73 -1.95
CA LEU A 16 7.10 -0.71 -1.30
C LEU A 16 7.02 -0.53 0.22
N CYS A 17 5.88 -0.29 0.87
CA CYS A 17 5.81 -0.50 2.32
C CYS A 17 6.00 -1.97 2.67
N VAL A 18 5.66 -2.92 1.84
CA VAL A 18 6.15 -4.28 2.02
C VAL A 18 7.60 -4.41 1.52
N ARG A 19 8.03 -3.71 0.47
CA ARG A 19 9.41 -3.75 -0.06
C ARG A 19 10.37 -2.73 0.55
N ALA A 20 9.96 -1.50 0.85
CA ALA A 20 10.81 -0.49 1.51
C ALA A 20 10.67 -0.47 3.03
N ALA A 21 9.61 -1.04 3.60
CA ALA A 21 9.64 -1.47 4.98
C ALA A 21 10.67 -2.59 5.19
N ALA A 22 11.00 -3.41 4.20
CA ALA A 22 12.14 -4.33 4.28
C ALA A 22 13.48 -3.62 4.44
N GLY A 23 13.69 -2.45 3.84
CA GLY A 23 14.91 -1.64 4.01
C GLY A 23 14.89 -0.61 5.15
N ARG A 24 13.71 -0.28 5.71
CA ARG A 24 13.52 0.68 6.80
C ARG A 24 12.75 0.15 8.00
N TRP A 25 12.41 -1.13 8.01
CA TRP A 25 11.89 -1.74 9.23
C TRP A 25 13.03 -1.78 10.26
N PRO A 26 12.86 -1.09 11.41
CA PRO A 26 13.80 -1.24 12.51
C PRO A 26 13.65 -2.66 13.06
N GLY A 27 14.46 -3.58 12.56
CA GLY A 27 14.41 -5.01 12.90
C GLY A 27 14.83 -5.94 11.76
N LEU A 28 14.96 -5.44 10.52
CA LEU A 28 15.47 -6.21 9.37
C LEU A 28 16.99 -6.30 9.32
N VAL A 29 17.70 -5.60 10.19
CA VAL A 29 19.15 -5.76 10.33
C VAL A 29 19.40 -6.79 11.41
N GLY A 30 19.64 -8.03 11.00
CA GLY A 30 20.42 -9.04 11.68
C GLY A 30 20.14 -9.23 13.18
N GLY A 31 19.09 -9.94 13.50
CA GLY A 31 18.86 -10.43 14.84
C GLY A 31 18.13 -11.76 14.84
N THR A 32 18.72 -12.80 14.29
CA THR A 32 18.42 -14.17 14.70
C THR A 32 18.74 -14.25 16.18
N VAL A 33 17.73 -14.17 17.04
CA VAL A 33 17.87 -14.47 18.46
C VAL A 33 17.70 -15.99 18.62
N GLU A 34 18.68 -16.75 18.19
CA GLU A 34 19.01 -18.00 18.83
C GLU A 34 19.87 -17.68 20.05
N GLY A 35 19.34 -17.91 21.23
CA GLY A 35 20.08 -18.15 22.46
C GLY A 35 20.94 -17.03 23.03
N GLY A 36 20.41 -15.83 23.24
CA GLY A 36 21.16 -14.79 23.96
C GLY A 36 20.25 -13.97 24.87
N ARG A 37 20.51 -13.95 26.18
CA ARG A 37 19.86 -13.13 27.23
C ARG A 37 19.80 -11.64 26.84
N ARG A 38 18.85 -11.25 26.01
CA ARG A 38 18.45 -9.86 25.88
C ARG A 38 16.99 -9.77 26.31
N THR A 39 16.74 -9.05 27.38
CA THR A 39 15.44 -8.65 27.90
C THR A 39 14.72 -7.76 26.88
N GLY A 40 14.39 -8.31 25.72
CA GLY A 40 13.76 -7.64 24.60
C GLY A 40 12.35 -8.15 24.36
N PHE A 41 11.59 -7.40 23.59
CA PHE A 41 10.29 -7.81 23.06
C PHE A 41 10.52 -8.86 21.97
N ALA A 42 9.76 -9.95 22.01
CA ALA A 42 9.87 -11.06 21.05
C ALA A 42 8.49 -11.54 20.61
N CYS A 43 8.40 -12.10 19.42
CA CYS A 43 7.21 -12.76 18.90
C CYS A 43 7.53 -14.16 18.37
N ARG A 44 6.51 -15.01 18.33
CA ARG A 44 6.56 -16.35 17.71
C ARG A 44 5.23 -16.68 17.04
N VAL A 45 5.28 -17.65 16.15
CA VAL A 45 4.13 -18.21 15.43
C VAL A 45 4.02 -19.67 15.76
N GLU A 46 2.84 -20.12 16.19
CA GLU A 46 2.54 -21.52 16.46
C GLU A 46 1.35 -21.96 15.60
N PRO A 47 1.50 -23.02 14.78
CA PRO A 47 0.37 -23.61 14.09
C PRO A 47 -0.53 -24.31 15.10
N THR A 48 -1.82 -24.12 14.97
CA THR A 48 -2.82 -24.81 15.77
C THR A 48 -4.08 -25.07 14.95
N VAL A 49 -4.97 -25.88 15.49
CA VAL A 49 -6.24 -26.21 14.85
C VAL A 49 -7.36 -25.71 15.74
N MET A 50 -8.25 -24.91 15.18
CA MET A 50 -9.44 -24.43 15.89
C MET A 50 -10.66 -25.22 15.44
N PRO A 51 -11.47 -25.73 16.38
CA PRO A 51 -12.76 -26.33 16.05
C PRO A 51 -13.72 -25.22 15.59
N THR A 52 -14.48 -25.52 14.55
CA THR A 52 -15.58 -24.69 14.02
C THR A 52 -16.83 -25.52 13.91
N ASP A 53 -17.98 -24.89 13.73
CA ASP A 53 -19.27 -25.62 13.60
C ASP A 53 -19.27 -26.59 12.40
N ASP A 54 -18.50 -26.26 11.34
CA ASP A 54 -18.39 -27.07 10.11
C ASP A 54 -17.16 -27.98 10.07
N GLY A 55 -16.38 -28.10 11.18
CA GLY A 55 -15.19 -28.95 11.24
C GLY A 55 -14.03 -28.33 11.99
N SER A 56 -12.85 -28.32 11.39
CA SER A 56 -11.64 -27.73 11.99
C SER A 56 -10.88 -26.89 10.97
N VAL A 57 -10.33 -25.77 11.41
CA VAL A 57 -9.56 -24.83 10.58
C VAL A 57 -8.15 -24.70 11.12
N GLU A 58 -7.17 -24.84 10.23
CA GLU A 58 -5.76 -24.55 10.54
C GLU A 58 -5.57 -23.04 10.71
N VAL A 59 -4.97 -22.65 11.83
CA VAL A 59 -4.71 -21.26 12.16
C VAL A 59 -3.28 -21.08 12.64
N LEU A 60 -2.76 -19.87 12.45
CA LEU A 60 -1.49 -19.42 13.00
C LEU A 60 -1.76 -18.57 14.24
N ALA A 61 -1.38 -19.08 15.41
CA ALA A 61 -1.44 -18.34 16.66
C ALA A 61 -0.20 -17.46 16.79
N ILE A 62 -0.40 -16.16 16.82
CA ILE A 62 0.65 -15.17 16.99
C ILE A 62 0.77 -14.84 18.47
N GLN A 63 1.95 -15.01 19.00
CA GLN A 63 2.24 -14.79 20.42
C GLN A 63 3.38 -13.79 20.58
N MET A 64 3.34 -13.03 21.67
CA MET A 64 4.40 -12.11 22.06
C MET A 64 4.80 -12.29 23.51
N CYS A 65 6.07 -12.00 23.83
CA CYS A 65 6.57 -11.95 25.20
C CYS A 65 7.69 -10.90 25.34
N GLY A 66 8.11 -10.64 26.58
CA GLY A 66 9.27 -9.83 26.87
C GLY A 66 8.95 -8.45 27.45
N ARG A 67 9.92 -7.55 27.39
CA ARG A 67 9.85 -6.24 28.03
C ARG A 67 9.46 -5.16 27.05
N ILE A 68 8.42 -4.41 27.40
CA ILE A 68 7.90 -3.28 26.63
C ILE A 68 8.19 -2.00 27.41
N GLN A 69 8.86 -1.03 26.80
CA GLN A 69 9.05 0.30 27.37
C GLN A 69 7.83 1.16 27.04
N ALA A 70 6.96 1.32 28.03
CA ALA A 70 5.74 2.11 27.90
C ALA A 70 5.98 3.59 28.20
N PRO A 71 5.19 4.51 27.65
CA PRO A 71 5.16 5.91 28.05
C PRO A 71 4.85 6.08 29.53
N ARG A 72 5.13 7.28 30.08
CA ARG A 72 4.93 7.57 31.52
C ARG A 72 3.49 7.44 31.99
N ASN A 73 2.51 7.57 31.10
CA ASN A 73 1.09 7.47 31.40
C ASN A 73 0.53 6.10 30.95
N ARG A 74 -0.62 5.69 31.51
CA ARG A 74 -1.38 4.53 31.01
C ARG A 74 -1.67 4.74 29.53
N TYR A 75 -1.35 3.74 28.71
CA TYR A 75 -1.32 3.90 27.27
C TYR A 75 -2.09 2.76 26.61
N ASP A 76 -3.16 3.13 25.93
CA ASP A 76 -3.99 2.18 25.19
C ASP A 76 -3.31 1.80 23.88
N THR A 77 -3.29 0.52 23.55
CA THR A 77 -2.49 0.01 22.43
C THR A 77 -3.27 -0.87 21.47
N ASN A 78 -2.84 -0.84 20.22
CA ASN A 78 -3.18 -1.81 19.19
C ASN A 78 -1.97 -2.69 18.88
N VAL A 79 -2.21 -3.95 18.60
CA VAL A 79 -1.26 -4.85 17.95
C VAL A 79 -1.47 -4.78 16.45
N GLN A 80 -0.38 -4.64 15.70
CA GLN A 80 -0.39 -4.82 14.25
C GLN A 80 0.45 -6.04 13.89
N VAL A 81 -0.06 -6.89 13.01
CA VAL A 81 0.64 -8.04 12.46
C VAL A 81 0.72 -7.91 10.94
N LEU A 82 1.93 -7.98 10.41
CA LEU A 82 2.22 -8.00 8.97
C LEU A 82 2.91 -9.30 8.61
N ILE A 83 2.65 -9.80 7.39
CA ILE A 83 3.27 -11.03 6.87
C ILE A 83 3.87 -10.73 5.51
N ALA A 84 5.14 -11.13 5.33
CA ALA A 84 5.81 -11.10 4.04
C ALA A 84 6.42 -12.47 3.73
N ASP A 85 6.41 -12.85 2.47
CA ASP A 85 7.12 -14.03 1.97
C ASP A 85 8.54 -13.62 1.61
N VAL A 86 9.52 -14.23 2.28
CA VAL A 86 10.95 -13.97 2.09
C VAL A 86 11.68 -15.20 1.57
N THR A 87 10.98 -16.09 0.87
CA THR A 87 11.55 -17.32 0.33
C THR A 87 12.70 -17.05 -0.63
N GLU A 88 12.55 -16.03 -1.48
CA GLU A 88 13.56 -15.61 -2.47
C GLU A 88 14.65 -14.69 -1.89
N GLY A 89 14.58 -14.44 -0.59
CA GLY A 89 15.54 -13.62 0.13
C GLY A 89 14.87 -12.46 0.89
N THR A 90 15.52 -12.02 1.95
CA THR A 90 15.01 -10.91 2.79
C THR A 90 15.09 -9.56 2.08
N ASN A 91 15.88 -9.46 1.01
CA ASN A 91 16.00 -8.24 0.21
C ASN A 91 14.87 -8.09 -0.83
N HIS A 92 14.15 -9.16 -1.10
CA HIS A 92 13.06 -9.20 -2.08
C HIS A 92 11.78 -9.79 -1.48
N PRO A 93 11.24 -9.20 -0.40
CA PRO A 93 10.03 -9.71 0.23
C PRO A 93 8.84 -9.56 -0.72
N GLN A 94 8.06 -10.63 -0.86
CA GLN A 94 6.80 -10.61 -1.60
C GLN A 94 5.64 -10.43 -0.62
N PRO A 95 4.59 -9.66 -0.97
CA PRO A 95 3.44 -9.51 -0.10
C PRO A 95 2.68 -10.83 0.04
N VAL A 96 2.30 -11.19 1.25
CA VAL A 96 1.24 -12.18 1.47
C VAL A 96 -0.08 -11.42 1.42
N LEU A 97 -1.00 -11.86 0.55
CA LEU A 97 -2.28 -11.20 0.37
C LEU A 97 -3.33 -11.82 1.31
N CYS A 98 -4.43 -11.11 1.51
CA CYS A 98 -5.57 -11.59 2.29
C CYS A 98 -6.85 -11.53 1.47
N THR A 99 -7.70 -12.56 1.62
CA THR A 99 -9.03 -12.56 1.01
C THR A 99 -10.08 -11.83 1.85
N ASP A 100 -9.82 -11.65 3.15
CA ASP A 100 -10.69 -10.90 4.05
C ASP A 100 -10.31 -9.41 4.02
N GLU A 101 -11.23 -8.56 3.57
CA GLU A 101 -11.01 -7.11 3.44
C GLU A 101 -10.69 -6.43 4.76
N ALA A 102 -11.24 -6.94 5.89
CA ALA A 102 -10.98 -6.39 7.23
C ALA A 102 -9.52 -6.56 7.66
N TRP A 103 -8.79 -7.48 7.04
CA TRP A 103 -7.39 -7.79 7.32
C TRP A 103 -6.46 -7.43 6.17
N GLN A 104 -6.87 -6.50 5.36
CA GLN A 104 -6.05 -5.93 4.29
C GLN A 104 -5.52 -4.55 4.67
N MET A 105 -4.46 -4.14 4.02
CA MET A 105 -3.99 -2.75 4.09
C MET A 105 -5.03 -1.79 3.50
N GLU A 106 -5.02 -0.53 3.92
CA GLU A 106 -5.97 0.48 3.41
C GLU A 106 -5.88 0.65 1.89
N ASP A 107 -4.69 0.51 1.32
CA ASP A 107 -4.37 0.80 -0.07
C ASP A 107 -3.95 -0.42 -0.90
N SER A 108 -4.01 -1.61 -0.34
CA SER A 108 -3.65 -2.83 -1.08
C SER A 108 -4.29 -4.08 -0.47
N PRO A 109 -4.36 -5.21 -1.20
CA PRO A 109 -4.85 -6.48 -0.67
C PRO A 109 -3.83 -7.20 0.24
N ALA A 110 -2.67 -6.59 0.52
CA ALA A 110 -1.66 -7.17 1.41
C ALA A 110 -2.20 -7.35 2.83
N PHE A 111 -1.83 -8.47 3.44
CA PHE A 111 -2.27 -8.80 4.80
C PHE A 111 -1.78 -7.76 5.83
N CYS A 112 -2.70 -7.24 6.61
CA CYS A 112 -2.45 -6.35 7.73
C CYS A 112 -3.55 -6.52 8.79
N LEU A 113 -3.26 -7.23 9.86
CA LEU A 113 -4.20 -7.35 10.97
C LEU A 113 -3.89 -6.28 12.01
N VAL A 114 -4.91 -5.51 12.40
CA VAL A 114 -4.84 -4.55 13.51
C VAL A 114 -5.89 -4.93 14.55
N ALA A 115 -5.45 -5.29 15.74
CA ALA A 115 -6.32 -5.68 16.84
C ALA A 115 -6.09 -4.80 18.08
N HIS A 116 -7.17 -4.55 18.83
CA HIS A 116 -7.06 -3.85 20.10
C HIS A 116 -6.42 -4.75 21.16
N ASN A 117 -5.29 -4.30 21.73
CA ASN A 117 -4.55 -5.03 22.75
C ASN A 117 -4.88 -4.56 24.18
N GLY A 118 -5.51 -3.40 24.31
CA GLY A 118 -5.80 -2.79 25.59
C GLY A 118 -4.65 -1.95 26.18
N PRO A 119 -4.81 -1.49 27.42
CA PRO A 119 -3.85 -0.60 28.05
C PRO A 119 -2.63 -1.35 28.58
N ILE A 120 -1.44 -0.80 28.32
CA ILE A 120 -0.21 -1.25 28.96
C ILE A 120 0.10 -0.43 30.22
N PRO A 121 0.75 -1.05 31.24
CA PRO A 121 1.17 -0.37 32.48
C PRO A 121 2.12 0.79 32.20
N ARG A 122 2.24 1.69 33.19
CA ARG A 122 3.16 2.83 33.13
C ARG A 122 4.62 2.39 33.14
N ARG A 123 5.47 3.06 32.36
CA ARG A 123 6.94 2.93 32.30
C ARG A 123 7.45 1.63 31.68
N VAL A 124 7.13 0.48 32.28
CA VAL A 124 7.60 -0.84 31.81
C VAL A 124 6.50 -1.87 32.00
N ALA A 125 6.16 -2.56 30.94
CA ALA A 125 5.36 -3.77 30.98
C ALA A 125 6.28 -4.98 30.73
N VAL A 126 6.09 -6.04 31.49
CA VAL A 126 6.81 -7.30 31.30
C VAL A 126 5.78 -8.39 31.07
N LEU A 127 5.82 -8.97 29.88
CA LEU A 127 5.09 -10.18 29.54
C LEU A 127 6.02 -11.38 29.85
N ALA A 128 5.89 -11.92 31.05
CA ALA A 128 6.74 -13.02 31.50
C ALA A 128 6.49 -14.31 30.71
N ASN A 129 5.25 -14.51 30.26
CA ASN A 129 4.82 -15.67 29.48
C ASN A 129 4.45 -15.23 28.05
N TRP A 130 4.40 -16.18 27.13
CA TRP A 130 3.88 -16.00 25.79
C TRP A 130 2.38 -15.67 25.87
N VAL A 131 1.99 -14.52 25.34
CA VAL A 131 0.60 -14.06 25.29
C VAL A 131 0.16 -14.09 23.84
N GLN A 132 -0.92 -14.79 23.54
CA GLN A 132 -1.53 -14.81 22.22
C GLN A 132 -2.21 -13.48 21.95
N VAL A 133 -1.86 -12.88 20.81
CA VAL A 133 -2.34 -11.55 20.41
C VAL A 133 -3.15 -11.54 19.13
N ALA A 134 -3.00 -12.60 18.34
CA ALA A 134 -3.79 -12.79 17.12
C ALA A 134 -3.92 -14.28 16.79
N THR A 135 -4.96 -14.59 16.03
CA THR A 135 -5.20 -15.90 15.42
C THR A 135 -5.55 -15.67 13.96
N ILE A 136 -4.79 -16.25 13.05
CA ILE A 136 -4.91 -16.01 11.62
C ILE A 136 -5.27 -17.35 10.94
N PRO A 137 -6.48 -17.51 10.36
CA PRO A 137 -6.81 -18.67 9.56
C PRO A 137 -5.92 -18.79 8.32
N CYS A 138 -5.30 -19.95 8.11
CA CYS A 138 -4.44 -20.14 6.93
C CYS A 138 -5.21 -19.99 5.61
N GLY A 139 -6.51 -20.29 5.63
CA GLY A 139 -7.38 -20.25 4.44
C GLY A 139 -7.60 -18.88 3.84
N VAL A 140 -7.40 -17.78 4.60
CA VAL A 140 -7.57 -16.39 4.11
C VAL A 140 -6.28 -15.83 3.52
N LEU A 141 -5.14 -16.52 3.69
CA LEU A 141 -3.86 -16.06 3.17
C LEU A 141 -3.63 -16.55 1.75
N VAL A 142 -3.15 -15.66 0.89
CA VAL A 142 -2.79 -15.96 -0.49
C VAL A 142 -1.32 -15.65 -0.71
N PHE A 143 -0.56 -16.65 -1.11
CA PHE A 143 0.89 -16.59 -1.22
C PHE A 143 1.34 -16.35 -2.66
N PRO A 144 2.59 -15.86 -2.89
CA PRO A 144 3.11 -15.68 -4.24
C PRO A 144 3.21 -16.99 -5.02
N HIS A 145 3.68 -18.05 -4.40
CA HIS A 145 3.89 -19.36 -5.03
C HIS A 145 3.41 -20.52 -4.18
N ARG A 146 3.20 -21.66 -4.84
CA ARG A 146 2.96 -22.95 -4.20
C ARG A 146 4.25 -23.48 -3.55
N GLY A 147 4.10 -24.41 -2.58
CA GLY A 147 5.21 -25.15 -1.98
C GLY A 147 5.66 -24.57 -0.64
N VAL A 148 6.89 -24.91 -0.25
CA VAL A 148 7.46 -24.45 1.02
C VAL A 148 7.81 -22.98 0.94
N ARG A 149 7.20 -22.19 1.82
CA ARG A 149 7.40 -20.72 1.87
C ARG A 149 8.05 -20.35 3.19
N ARG A 150 8.95 -19.38 3.14
CA ARG A 150 9.58 -18.79 4.32
C ARG A 150 8.93 -17.44 4.61
N LEU A 151 8.08 -17.40 5.62
CA LEU A 151 7.30 -16.25 5.98
C LEU A 151 7.97 -15.45 7.08
N GLN A 152 8.04 -14.15 6.92
CA GLN A 152 8.45 -13.21 7.97
C GLN A 152 7.18 -12.59 8.57
N PHE A 153 7.00 -12.79 9.87
CA PHE A 153 5.97 -12.13 10.65
C PHE A 153 6.59 -10.95 11.37
N VAL A 154 5.93 -9.80 11.30
CA VAL A 154 6.29 -8.64 12.10
C VAL A 154 5.13 -8.28 12.98
N VAL A 155 5.37 -8.29 14.28
CA VAL A 155 4.40 -7.93 15.31
C VAL A 155 4.85 -6.62 15.95
N SER A 156 3.99 -5.62 15.90
CA SER A 156 4.28 -4.31 16.46
C SER A 156 3.13 -3.82 17.36
N LEU A 157 3.50 -3.13 18.43
CA LEU A 157 2.59 -2.46 19.35
C LEU A 157 2.58 -0.97 19.02
N HIS A 158 1.41 -0.44 18.80
CA HIS A 158 1.21 0.98 18.50
C HIS A 158 0.27 1.63 19.51
N GLY A 159 0.51 2.89 19.81
CA GLY A 159 -0.44 3.70 20.56
C GLY A 159 -1.73 3.87 19.78
N ARG A 160 -2.88 3.58 20.41
CA ARG A 160 -4.17 3.64 19.74
C ARG A 160 -4.53 5.06 19.29
N ARG A 161 -4.09 6.10 20.04
CA ARG A 161 -4.45 7.49 19.76
C ARG A 161 -3.50 8.19 18.80
N ASP A 162 -2.20 7.92 18.93
CA ASP A 162 -1.14 8.65 18.22
C ASP A 162 -0.41 7.79 17.18
N GLY A 163 -0.76 6.50 17.04
CA GLY A 163 -0.11 5.57 16.10
C GLY A 163 1.37 5.29 16.41
N ARG A 164 1.91 5.82 17.51
CA ARG A 164 3.32 5.68 17.86
C ARG A 164 3.68 4.22 18.09
N MET A 165 4.68 3.72 17.37
CA MET A 165 5.24 2.39 17.62
C MET A 165 5.98 2.37 18.96
N ILE A 166 5.63 1.43 19.83
CA ILE A 166 6.16 1.27 21.19
C ILE A 166 7.17 0.12 21.21
N ALA A 167 6.84 -0.97 20.53
CA ALA A 167 7.68 -2.16 20.42
C ALA A 167 7.43 -2.84 19.10
N SER A 168 8.44 -3.53 18.57
CA SER A 168 8.32 -4.36 17.39
C SER A 168 9.25 -5.57 17.52
N ALA A 169 8.79 -6.71 17.03
CA ALA A 169 9.56 -7.93 16.90
C ALA A 169 9.24 -8.62 15.58
N SER A 170 10.18 -9.40 15.06
CA SER A 170 9.95 -10.24 13.89
C SER A 170 10.39 -11.67 14.14
N THR A 171 9.73 -12.60 13.46
CA THR A 171 10.09 -14.01 13.47
C THR A 171 9.91 -14.61 12.09
N LEU A 172 10.66 -15.67 11.79
CA LEU A 172 10.55 -16.44 10.57
C LEU A 172 9.77 -17.72 10.85
N TYR A 173 8.91 -18.08 9.93
CA TYR A 173 8.11 -19.31 10.00
C TYR A 173 8.08 -20.00 8.64
N SER A 174 8.32 -21.31 8.61
CA SER A 174 8.20 -22.11 7.40
C SER A 174 6.77 -22.64 7.27
N PHE A 175 6.14 -22.33 6.15
CA PHE A 175 4.77 -22.73 5.83
C PHE A 175 4.72 -23.46 4.50
N THR A 176 3.92 -24.53 4.40
CA THR A 176 3.70 -25.22 3.13
C THR A 176 2.37 -24.77 2.53
N ASN A 177 2.43 -24.00 1.45
CA ASN A 177 1.25 -23.61 0.69
C ASN A 177 0.86 -24.71 -0.30
N PRO A 178 -0.29 -25.41 -0.10
CA PRO A 178 -0.73 -26.47 -1.03
C PRO A 178 -1.38 -25.92 -2.31
N LYS A 179 -1.83 -24.65 -2.29
CA LYS A 179 -2.56 -24.03 -3.39
C LYS A 179 -1.62 -23.30 -4.35
N PRO A 180 -1.99 -23.12 -5.64
CA PRO A 180 -1.28 -22.20 -6.52
C PRO A 180 -1.18 -20.78 -5.92
N GLY A 181 -0.06 -20.13 -6.15
CA GLY A 181 0.15 -18.75 -5.74
C GLY A 181 -0.31 -17.75 -6.81
N TYR A 182 -0.45 -16.48 -6.42
CA TYR A 182 -0.89 -15.44 -7.36
C TYR A 182 0.14 -15.11 -8.46
N LEU A 183 1.39 -15.56 -8.32
CA LEU A 183 2.41 -15.48 -9.35
C LEU A 183 2.49 -16.77 -10.20
N ASP A 184 2.09 -17.92 -9.67
CA ASP A 184 2.05 -19.18 -10.43
C ASP A 184 1.04 -19.12 -11.58
N GLU A 185 -0.08 -18.41 -11.39
CA GLU A 185 -1.08 -18.18 -12.44
C GLU A 185 -0.51 -17.38 -13.62
N ARG A 186 0.48 -16.52 -13.38
CA ARG A 186 1.18 -15.76 -14.41
C ARG A 186 2.08 -16.65 -15.28
N GLU A 187 2.74 -17.64 -14.69
CA GLU A 187 3.65 -18.55 -15.40
C GLU A 187 2.89 -19.49 -16.37
N VAL A 188 1.62 -19.79 -16.09
CA VAL A 188 0.77 -20.65 -16.92
C VAL A 188 0.32 -19.93 -18.21
N GLN A 189 0.47 -18.61 -18.34
CA GLN A 189 0.15 -17.85 -19.55
C GLN A 189 1.41 -17.29 -20.26
N PRO A 190 2.31 -18.15 -20.81
CA PRO A 190 3.57 -17.71 -21.41
C PRO A 190 3.41 -16.96 -22.74
N SER A 191 2.20 -16.74 -23.20
CA SER A 191 1.91 -16.18 -24.53
C SER A 191 1.46 -14.72 -24.52
N SER A 192 1.77 -13.95 -23.48
CA SER A 192 1.53 -12.49 -23.54
C SER A 192 2.54 -11.86 -24.51
N PRO A 193 2.11 -11.22 -25.60
CA PRO A 193 3.01 -10.61 -26.56
C PRO A 193 3.73 -9.36 -26.03
N GLN A 194 3.37 -8.88 -24.85
CA GLN A 194 3.95 -7.68 -24.22
C GLN A 194 4.19 -7.89 -22.73
N PRO A 195 5.40 -7.58 -22.23
CA PRO A 195 5.68 -7.57 -20.79
C PRO A 195 4.74 -6.65 -20.04
N ILE A 196 4.41 -7.01 -18.81
CA ILE A 196 3.49 -6.25 -17.95
C ILE A 196 4.01 -4.83 -17.70
N GLU A 197 5.32 -4.69 -17.54
CA GLU A 197 6.01 -3.42 -17.33
C GLU A 197 5.76 -2.45 -18.52
N VAL A 198 5.76 -2.96 -19.75
CA VAL A 198 5.45 -2.17 -20.94
C VAL A 198 4.01 -1.68 -20.95
N LEU A 199 3.06 -2.52 -20.50
CA LEU A 199 1.67 -2.11 -20.37
C LEU A 199 1.48 -1.07 -19.27
N MET A 200 2.22 -1.17 -18.15
CA MET A 200 2.20 -0.18 -17.07
C MET A 200 2.71 1.18 -17.56
N LEU A 201 3.84 1.20 -18.27
CA LEU A 201 4.41 2.43 -18.86
C LEU A 201 3.43 3.08 -19.86
N ARG A 202 2.83 2.28 -20.75
CA ARG A 202 1.82 2.76 -21.71
C ARG A 202 0.59 3.35 -20.99
N LEU A 203 0.12 2.68 -19.95
CA LEU A 203 -1.02 3.16 -19.18
C LEU A 203 -0.71 4.50 -18.52
N ALA A 204 0.43 4.62 -17.82
CA ALA A 204 0.85 5.84 -17.14
C ALA A 204 1.07 7.02 -18.13
N ALA A 205 1.80 6.76 -19.22
CA ALA A 205 2.00 7.76 -20.27
C ALA A 205 0.68 8.23 -20.90
N GLY A 206 -0.23 7.28 -21.20
CA GLY A 206 -1.51 7.61 -21.80
C GLY A 206 -2.45 8.40 -20.90
N VAL A 207 -2.42 8.19 -19.59
CA VAL A 207 -3.24 8.94 -18.64
C VAL A 207 -2.75 10.37 -18.48
N CYS A 208 -1.43 10.58 -18.48
CA CYS A 208 -0.81 11.90 -18.31
C CYS A 208 -0.73 12.72 -19.58
N GLN A 209 -1.09 12.14 -20.72
CA GLN A 209 -1.12 12.86 -21.99
C GLN A 209 -2.16 13.98 -21.97
N ASN A 210 -1.70 15.21 -22.26
CA ASN A 210 -2.52 16.39 -22.53
C ASN A 210 -2.16 16.90 -23.93
N ASP A 211 -3.12 16.97 -24.82
CA ASP A 211 -2.97 17.52 -26.18
C ASP A 211 -1.72 17.02 -26.93
N GLY A 212 -1.37 15.73 -26.74
CA GLY A 212 -0.22 15.10 -27.39
C GLY A 212 1.14 15.34 -26.71
N VAL A 213 1.20 16.08 -25.62
CA VAL A 213 2.45 16.39 -24.91
C VAL A 213 2.45 15.73 -23.52
N LEU A 214 3.54 15.03 -23.18
CA LEU A 214 3.80 14.60 -21.80
C LEU A 214 4.72 15.63 -21.14
N PRO A 215 4.42 16.04 -19.89
CA PRO A 215 5.33 16.88 -19.10
C PRO A 215 6.67 16.18 -18.83
N ASP A 216 7.78 16.93 -18.88
CA ASP A 216 9.14 16.40 -18.63
C ASP A 216 9.26 15.72 -17.26
N ALA A 217 8.56 16.23 -16.25
CA ALA A 217 8.52 15.62 -14.91
C ALA A 217 7.93 14.22 -14.91
N VAL A 218 6.92 13.95 -15.75
CA VAL A 218 6.33 12.61 -15.91
C VAL A 218 7.31 11.68 -16.63
N VAL A 219 7.96 12.17 -17.68
CA VAL A 219 8.96 11.38 -18.42
C VAL A 219 10.13 10.98 -17.51
N SER A 220 10.64 11.93 -16.72
CA SER A 220 11.70 11.66 -15.74
C SER A 220 11.25 10.60 -14.72
N LEU A 221 10.05 10.73 -14.14
CA LEU A 221 9.50 9.77 -13.21
C LEU A 221 9.41 8.36 -13.80
N LEU A 222 8.94 8.23 -15.04
CA LEU A 222 8.83 6.93 -15.70
C LEU A 222 10.20 6.29 -15.98
N ARG A 223 11.23 7.10 -16.31
CA ARG A 223 12.61 6.60 -16.44
C ARG A 223 13.19 6.16 -15.11
N ASP A 224 13.00 6.94 -14.04
CA ASP A 224 13.44 6.56 -12.70
C ASP A 224 12.76 5.26 -12.24
N TRP A 225 11.48 5.09 -12.58
CA TRP A 225 10.75 3.85 -12.31
C TRP A 225 11.34 2.65 -13.06
N ILE A 226 11.73 2.80 -14.35
CA ILE A 226 12.38 1.75 -15.14
C ILE A 226 13.67 1.28 -14.47
N VAL A 227 14.53 2.22 -14.08
CA VAL A 227 15.80 1.91 -13.38
C VAL A 227 15.53 1.16 -12.08
N SER A 228 14.59 1.65 -11.27
CA SER A 228 14.20 1.02 -10.00
C SER A 228 13.65 -0.40 -10.19
N GLN A 229 12.86 -0.66 -11.23
CA GLN A 229 12.36 -2.01 -11.54
C GLN A 229 13.49 -2.96 -11.93
N ALA A 230 14.42 -2.50 -12.78
CA ALA A 230 15.57 -3.30 -13.19
C ALA A 230 16.51 -3.62 -12.02
N GLU A 231 16.75 -2.66 -11.12
CA GLU A 231 17.55 -2.85 -9.91
C GLU A 231 16.96 -3.87 -8.93
N GLN A 232 15.63 -3.94 -8.89
CA GLN A 232 14.90 -4.88 -8.04
C GLN A 232 14.85 -6.31 -8.61
N ALA A 233 14.83 -6.42 -9.94
CA ALA A 233 14.63 -7.71 -10.61
C ALA A 233 15.96 -8.41 -10.93
N ILE A 234 17.05 -7.66 -11.20
CA ILE A 234 18.27 -8.20 -11.76
C ILE A 234 19.47 -7.64 -10.98
N ALA A 235 20.39 -8.52 -10.59
CA ALA A 235 21.67 -8.11 -9.98
C ALA A 235 22.46 -7.20 -10.94
N GLU A 236 23.42 -6.44 -10.40
CA GLU A 236 24.30 -5.59 -11.22
C GLU A 236 24.96 -6.39 -12.35
N GLY A 237 24.89 -5.86 -13.56
CA GLY A 237 25.52 -6.49 -14.72
C GLY A 237 24.87 -6.13 -16.06
N PRO A 238 25.43 -6.63 -17.16
CA PRO A 238 24.96 -6.30 -18.53
C PRO A 238 23.51 -6.69 -18.79
N GLU A 239 22.98 -7.68 -18.08
CA GLU A 239 21.56 -8.07 -18.20
C GLU A 239 20.63 -7.00 -17.67
N ARG A 240 20.99 -6.32 -16.56
CA ARG A 240 20.23 -5.19 -16.02
C ARG A 240 20.25 -4.01 -16.99
N ASP A 241 21.43 -3.69 -17.54
CA ASP A 241 21.56 -2.58 -18.49
C ASP A 241 20.72 -2.84 -19.77
N ALA A 242 20.72 -4.08 -20.25
CA ALA A 242 19.91 -4.49 -21.39
C ALA A 242 18.40 -4.39 -21.09
N ALA A 243 17.97 -4.75 -19.86
CA ALA A 243 16.57 -4.63 -19.43
C ALA A 243 16.13 -3.16 -19.35
N VAL A 244 16.98 -2.28 -18.79
CA VAL A 244 16.74 -0.83 -18.75
C VAL A 244 16.60 -0.28 -20.16
N GLN A 245 17.56 -0.56 -21.05
CA GLN A 245 17.54 -0.09 -22.43
C GLN A 245 16.30 -0.58 -23.20
N TYR A 246 15.89 -1.82 -22.98
CA TYR A 246 14.66 -2.35 -23.57
C TYR A 246 13.43 -1.58 -23.12
N LEU A 247 13.26 -1.35 -21.81
CA LEU A 247 12.09 -0.64 -21.27
C LEU A 247 12.09 0.84 -21.66
N GLU A 248 13.26 1.50 -21.71
CA GLU A 248 13.38 2.87 -22.23
C GLU A 248 12.94 2.98 -23.69
N GLY A 249 13.37 2.04 -24.55
CA GLY A 249 12.90 1.99 -25.93
C GLY A 249 11.38 1.78 -26.05
N ARG A 250 10.77 1.00 -25.14
CA ARG A 250 9.30 0.85 -25.06
C ARG A 250 8.61 2.10 -24.55
N LEU A 251 9.23 2.84 -23.62
CA LEU A 251 8.73 4.13 -23.19
C LEU A 251 8.73 5.15 -24.33
N ASP A 252 9.83 5.26 -25.08
CA ASP A 252 9.92 6.17 -26.23
C ASP A 252 8.87 5.84 -27.31
N GLU A 253 8.59 4.56 -27.56
CA GLU A 253 7.47 4.14 -28.41
C GLU A 253 6.12 4.60 -27.84
N ALA A 254 5.90 4.43 -26.54
CA ALA A 254 4.66 4.86 -25.87
C ALA A 254 4.48 6.38 -25.94
N LEU A 255 5.57 7.15 -25.76
CA LEU A 255 5.57 8.61 -25.91
C LEU A 255 5.20 9.03 -27.35
N SER A 256 5.77 8.36 -28.37
CA SER A 256 5.44 8.63 -29.76
C SER A 256 3.98 8.32 -30.08
N LEU A 257 3.43 7.23 -29.57
CA LEU A 257 2.01 6.89 -29.72
C LEU A 257 1.11 7.88 -28.98
N ALA A 258 1.54 8.35 -27.80
CA ALA A 258 0.84 9.37 -27.04
C ALA A 258 0.77 10.67 -27.85
N GLN A 259 1.90 11.17 -28.36
CA GLN A 259 1.97 12.37 -29.21
C GLN A 259 1.07 12.28 -30.45
N ALA A 260 0.97 11.10 -31.04
CA ALA A 260 0.09 10.85 -32.17
C ALA A 260 -1.40 10.68 -31.79
N GLY A 261 -1.77 10.75 -30.51
CA GLY A 261 -3.14 10.50 -30.04
C GLY A 261 -3.63 9.07 -30.24
N ARG A 262 -2.72 8.10 -30.44
CA ARG A 262 -3.01 6.71 -30.80
C ARG A 262 -2.90 5.74 -29.64
N LEU A 263 -2.65 6.23 -28.43
CA LEU A 263 -2.51 5.39 -27.25
C LEU A 263 -3.90 5.01 -26.69
N ASP A 264 -4.25 3.74 -26.83
CA ASP A 264 -5.49 3.18 -26.28
C ASP A 264 -5.31 2.86 -24.78
N VAL A 265 -5.70 3.81 -23.95
CA VAL A 265 -5.61 3.73 -22.48
C VAL A 265 -6.56 2.69 -21.92
N ASP A 266 -7.81 2.70 -22.37
CA ASP A 266 -8.86 1.79 -21.89
C ASP A 266 -8.53 0.34 -22.25
N GLY A 267 -8.15 0.08 -23.50
CA GLY A 267 -7.70 -1.26 -23.95
C GLY A 267 -6.41 -1.72 -23.28
N THR A 268 -5.51 -0.80 -22.89
CA THR A 268 -4.29 -1.12 -22.13
C THR A 268 -4.65 -1.54 -20.70
N ALA A 269 -5.59 -0.84 -20.06
CA ALA A 269 -6.09 -1.22 -18.73
C ALA A 269 -6.77 -2.59 -18.75
N ASP A 270 -7.59 -2.87 -19.78
CA ASP A 270 -8.26 -4.18 -19.95
C ASP A 270 -7.25 -5.32 -20.20
N LYS A 271 -6.15 -5.05 -20.93
CA LYS A 271 -5.05 -6.04 -21.09
C LYS A 271 -4.36 -6.32 -19.76
N LEU A 272 -4.04 -5.28 -18.99
CA LEU A 272 -3.47 -5.44 -17.66
C LEU A 272 -4.41 -6.24 -16.74
N ALA A 273 -5.71 -5.95 -16.74
CA ALA A 273 -6.67 -6.67 -15.92
C ALA A 273 -6.71 -8.18 -16.23
N ARG A 274 -6.50 -8.57 -17.49
CA ARG A 274 -6.52 -9.98 -17.93
C ARG A 274 -5.19 -10.71 -17.73
N GLN A 275 -4.06 -10.00 -17.87
CA GLN A 275 -2.73 -10.61 -17.97
C GLN A 275 -1.88 -10.43 -16.72
N ALA A 276 -2.16 -9.40 -15.93
CA ALA A 276 -1.38 -9.03 -14.77
C ALA A 276 -1.94 -9.64 -13.48
N SER A 277 -1.05 -10.02 -12.57
CA SER A 277 -1.45 -10.41 -11.22
C SER A 277 -2.15 -9.26 -10.50
N ILE A 278 -2.85 -9.55 -9.41
CA ILE A 278 -3.48 -8.51 -8.61
C ILE A 278 -2.45 -7.50 -8.08
N VAL A 279 -1.25 -7.94 -7.73
CA VAL A 279 -0.16 -7.08 -7.26
C VAL A 279 0.31 -6.13 -8.38
N ASP A 280 0.50 -6.64 -9.59
CA ASP A 280 0.90 -5.84 -10.76
C ASP A 280 -0.17 -4.79 -11.11
N ARG A 281 -1.46 -5.12 -10.96
CA ARG A 281 -2.57 -4.17 -11.21
C ARG A 281 -2.55 -3.00 -10.22
N TYR A 282 -2.29 -3.28 -8.94
CA TYR A 282 -2.10 -2.24 -7.94
C TYR A 282 -0.83 -1.42 -8.20
N GLN A 283 0.25 -2.06 -8.65
CA GLN A 283 1.49 -1.38 -9.03
C GLN A 283 1.26 -0.46 -10.24
N ALA A 284 0.52 -0.91 -11.25
CA ALA A 284 0.13 -0.08 -12.39
C ALA A 284 -0.68 1.15 -11.97
N ALA A 285 -1.67 0.96 -11.09
CA ALA A 285 -2.46 2.07 -10.55
C ALA A 285 -1.60 3.05 -9.74
N GLY A 286 -0.67 2.54 -8.94
CA GLY A 286 0.31 3.35 -8.21
C GLY A 286 1.16 4.21 -9.14
N LEU A 287 1.71 3.61 -10.21
CA LEU A 287 2.51 4.33 -11.21
C LEU A 287 1.69 5.43 -11.92
N VAL A 288 0.44 5.14 -12.29
CA VAL A 288 -0.48 6.13 -12.86
C VAL A 288 -0.70 7.31 -11.91
N LEU A 289 -0.99 7.04 -10.64
CA LEU A 289 -1.19 8.09 -9.64
C LEU A 289 0.06 8.93 -9.41
N GLN A 290 1.24 8.30 -9.40
CA GLN A 290 2.53 8.98 -9.30
C GLN A 290 2.76 9.91 -10.49
N ALA A 291 2.55 9.39 -11.69
CA ALA A 291 2.72 10.17 -12.92
C ALA A 291 1.79 11.38 -12.95
N VAL A 292 0.52 11.20 -12.56
CA VAL A 292 -0.44 12.31 -12.42
C VAL A 292 -0.01 13.29 -11.34
N GLY A 293 0.52 12.80 -10.21
CA GLY A 293 1.02 13.65 -9.12
C GLY A 293 2.26 14.46 -9.51
N ALA A 294 3.12 13.94 -10.38
CA ALA A 294 4.33 14.64 -10.85
C ALA A 294 4.03 15.84 -11.78
N GLU A 295 2.90 15.83 -12.44
CA GLU A 295 2.55 16.87 -13.43
C GLU A 295 2.26 18.23 -12.82
N GLN A 296 1.99 18.35 -11.51
CA GLN A 296 1.57 19.60 -10.82
C GLN A 296 0.40 20.35 -11.50
N ALA A 297 -0.05 19.89 -12.64
CA ALA A 297 -1.16 20.48 -13.36
C ALA A 297 -2.49 20.08 -12.71
N VAL A 298 -3.43 21.00 -12.74
CA VAL A 298 -4.80 20.82 -12.25
C VAL A 298 -5.39 19.51 -12.77
N LEU A 299 -5.91 18.67 -11.87
CA LEU A 299 -6.56 17.36 -12.13
C LEU A 299 -7.84 17.47 -13.02
N ARG A 300 -7.93 18.52 -13.86
CA ARG A 300 -9.09 18.80 -14.70
C ARG A 300 -9.48 17.58 -15.52
N HIS A 301 -10.68 17.08 -15.30
CA HIS A 301 -11.29 15.95 -16.03
C HIS A 301 -10.59 14.59 -15.86
N ARG A 302 -9.64 14.46 -14.91
CA ARG A 302 -8.87 13.21 -14.71
C ARG A 302 -9.45 12.31 -13.65
N THR A 303 -10.18 12.85 -12.66
CA THR A 303 -10.76 12.03 -11.58
C THR A 303 -11.64 10.94 -12.14
N ASP A 304 -12.56 11.26 -13.06
CA ASP A 304 -13.43 10.26 -13.70
C ASP A 304 -12.62 9.26 -14.54
N ARG A 305 -11.56 9.73 -15.20
CA ARG A 305 -10.66 8.87 -15.97
C ARG A 305 -9.89 7.93 -15.06
N LEU A 306 -9.36 8.43 -13.95
CA LEU A 306 -8.65 7.65 -12.94
C LEU A 306 -9.57 6.60 -12.32
N MET A 307 -10.78 6.96 -11.93
CA MET A 307 -11.77 6.04 -11.39
C MET A 307 -12.19 4.96 -12.40
N ARG A 308 -12.35 5.31 -13.66
CA ARG A 308 -12.66 4.35 -14.74
C ARG A 308 -11.50 3.35 -14.91
N ILE A 309 -10.25 3.81 -14.88
CA ILE A 309 -9.07 2.95 -14.98
C ILE A 309 -8.98 2.02 -13.77
N ALA A 310 -9.19 2.51 -12.56
CA ALA A 310 -9.22 1.70 -11.35
C ALA A 310 -10.27 0.57 -11.46
N GLY A 311 -11.48 0.91 -11.90
CA GLY A 311 -12.55 -0.06 -12.13
C GLY A 311 -12.18 -1.10 -13.19
N ARG A 312 -11.54 -0.70 -14.31
CA ARG A 312 -11.05 -1.64 -15.34
C ARG A 312 -9.94 -2.55 -14.84
N LEU A 313 -9.05 -2.06 -13.98
CA LEU A 313 -8.02 -2.86 -13.32
C LEU A 313 -8.59 -3.79 -12.22
N GLY A 314 -9.88 -3.68 -11.91
CA GLY A 314 -10.52 -4.46 -10.84
C GLY A 314 -10.03 -4.06 -9.45
N ILE A 315 -9.70 -2.78 -9.27
CA ILE A 315 -9.26 -2.23 -7.97
C ILE A 315 -10.47 -1.62 -7.28
N ASP A 316 -10.66 -1.96 -6.01
CA ASP A 316 -11.70 -1.40 -5.17
C ASP A 316 -11.56 0.13 -5.05
N ARG A 317 -12.71 0.82 -5.06
CA ARG A 317 -12.78 2.29 -5.06
C ARG A 317 -12.13 2.92 -3.83
N GLU A 318 -12.36 2.35 -2.66
CA GLU A 318 -11.84 2.85 -1.40
C GLU A 318 -10.32 2.69 -1.32
N LYS A 319 -9.80 1.53 -1.75
CA LYS A 319 -8.37 1.28 -1.84
C LYS A 319 -7.69 2.22 -2.84
N PHE A 320 -8.31 2.42 -4.00
CA PHE A 320 -7.78 3.36 -4.99
C PHE A 320 -7.77 4.80 -4.45
N ARG A 321 -8.81 5.21 -3.71
CA ARG A 321 -8.85 6.51 -3.03
C ARG A 321 -7.72 6.62 -1.98
N ALA A 322 -7.51 5.58 -1.17
CA ALA A 322 -6.41 5.56 -0.20
C ALA A 322 -5.03 5.66 -0.86
N MET A 323 -4.84 5.02 -2.02
CA MET A 323 -3.66 5.21 -2.86
C MET A 323 -3.53 6.66 -3.34
N ALA A 324 -4.62 7.25 -3.85
CA ALA A 324 -4.64 8.61 -4.37
C ALA A 324 -4.32 9.64 -3.27
N GLN A 325 -4.85 9.46 -2.06
CA GLN A 325 -4.52 10.31 -0.89
C GLN A 325 -3.03 10.35 -0.57
N LYS A 326 -2.29 9.29 -0.90
CA LYS A 326 -0.83 9.20 -0.69
C LYS A 326 -0.04 9.83 -1.83
N CYS A 327 -0.55 9.75 -3.05
CA CYS A 327 0.18 10.03 -4.29
C CYS A 327 -0.07 11.43 -4.85
N LEU A 328 -1.31 11.92 -4.73
CA LEU A 328 -1.70 13.15 -5.40
C LEU A 328 -1.33 14.38 -4.56
N PRO A 329 -0.87 15.47 -5.19
CA PRO A 329 -0.63 16.73 -4.50
C PRO A 329 -1.95 17.31 -3.97
N MET A 330 -1.95 17.75 -2.71
CA MET A 330 -3.13 18.29 -2.02
C MET A 330 -3.48 19.74 -2.42
N HIS A 331 -2.84 20.28 -3.45
CA HIS A 331 -3.15 21.65 -3.95
C HIS A 331 -4.30 21.62 -4.96
N THR A 332 -5.41 21.01 -4.57
CA THR A 332 -6.58 20.95 -5.44
C THR A 332 -7.45 22.17 -5.21
N HIS A 333 -7.55 23.03 -6.21
CA HIS A 333 -8.42 24.21 -6.17
C HIS A 333 -9.87 23.90 -6.59
N ARG A 334 -10.24 22.61 -6.76
CA ARG A 334 -11.55 22.19 -7.23
C ARG A 334 -12.29 21.35 -6.23
N VAL A 335 -13.60 21.59 -6.18
CA VAL A 335 -14.52 20.89 -5.30
C VAL A 335 -14.58 19.40 -5.66
N GLU A 336 -14.59 19.04 -6.95
CA GLU A 336 -14.68 17.65 -7.43
C GLU A 336 -13.46 16.82 -6.99
N ASP A 337 -12.26 17.38 -7.08
CA ASP A 337 -11.02 16.68 -6.68
C ASP A 337 -10.96 16.51 -5.16
N MET A 338 -11.39 17.53 -4.43
CA MET A 338 -11.53 17.43 -2.96
C MET A 338 -12.56 16.39 -2.59
N CYS A 339 -13.74 16.39 -3.25
CA CYS A 339 -14.78 15.40 -3.02
C CYS A 339 -14.27 13.97 -3.25
N PHE A 340 -13.53 13.74 -4.34
CA PHE A 340 -12.93 12.44 -4.61
C PHE A 340 -11.97 12.00 -3.48
N LEU A 341 -10.99 12.85 -3.14
CA LEU A 341 -9.98 12.54 -2.10
C LEU A 341 -10.62 12.33 -0.72
N LEU A 342 -11.70 13.04 -0.41
CA LEU A 342 -12.40 12.94 0.88
C LEU A 342 -13.54 11.90 0.87
N GLY A 343 -13.78 11.22 -0.26
CA GLY A 343 -14.84 10.22 -0.38
C GLY A 343 -16.23 10.78 -0.35
N ILE A 344 -16.41 12.04 -0.77
CA ILE A 344 -17.70 12.69 -0.88
C ILE A 344 -18.31 12.35 -2.23
N GLU A 345 -19.44 11.67 -2.23
CA GLU A 345 -20.15 11.34 -3.45
C GLU A 345 -21.16 12.44 -3.83
N PRO A 346 -21.39 12.66 -5.15
CA PRO A 346 -22.38 13.66 -5.60
C PRO A 346 -23.81 13.41 -5.10
N LYS A 347 -24.14 12.15 -4.76
CA LYS A 347 -25.45 11.73 -4.29
C LYS A 347 -25.65 11.90 -2.77
N MET A 348 -24.60 12.16 -2.02
CA MET A 348 -24.67 12.34 -0.57
C MET A 348 -25.46 13.60 -0.23
N ASP A 349 -26.35 13.49 0.73
CA ASP A 349 -27.01 14.64 1.32
C ASP A 349 -26.06 15.47 2.22
N ALA A 350 -26.54 16.58 2.76
CA ALA A 350 -25.72 17.49 3.57
C ALA A 350 -25.23 16.83 4.88
N ASP A 351 -26.04 15.97 5.48
CA ASP A 351 -25.69 15.30 6.74
C ASP A 351 -24.72 14.16 6.49
N GLU A 352 -24.91 13.39 5.43
CA GLU A 352 -23.97 12.35 4.98
C GLU A 352 -22.60 12.94 4.67
N ARG A 353 -22.56 14.07 3.91
CA ARG A 353 -21.30 14.79 3.62
C ARG A 353 -20.60 15.27 4.90
N ARG A 354 -21.36 15.80 5.85
CA ARG A 354 -20.84 16.23 7.16
C ARG A 354 -20.27 15.04 7.95
N GLN A 355 -20.98 13.92 7.96
CA GLN A 355 -20.55 12.71 8.63
C GLN A 355 -19.25 12.17 8.00
N GLN A 356 -19.17 12.10 6.68
CA GLN A 356 -17.98 11.68 5.95
C GLN A 356 -16.76 12.58 6.28
N LEU A 357 -16.95 13.90 6.24
CA LEU A 357 -15.89 14.85 6.60
C LEU A 357 -15.43 14.71 8.06
N ASN A 358 -16.35 14.36 8.98
CA ASN A 358 -16.00 14.11 10.37
C ASN A 358 -15.21 12.81 10.53
N GLN A 359 -15.54 11.75 9.78
CA GLN A 359 -14.78 10.49 9.78
C GLN A 359 -13.36 10.69 9.25
N GLU A 360 -13.21 11.37 8.10
CA GLU A 360 -11.90 11.69 7.54
C GLU A 360 -11.09 12.60 8.49
N TYR A 361 -11.73 13.59 9.11
CA TYR A 361 -11.08 14.42 10.13
C TYR A 361 -10.54 13.59 11.30
N GLN A 362 -11.33 12.68 11.87
CA GLN A 362 -10.89 11.82 12.96
C GLN A 362 -9.72 10.92 12.55
N LYS A 363 -9.81 10.33 11.35
CA LYS A 363 -8.76 9.48 10.76
C LYS A 363 -7.43 10.23 10.66
N TRP A 364 -7.43 11.44 10.10
CA TRP A 364 -6.21 12.20 9.86
C TRP A 364 -5.70 12.93 11.11
N ASN A 365 -6.59 13.42 11.97
CA ASN A 365 -6.22 14.02 13.24
C ASN A 365 -5.48 13.03 14.17
N ALA A 366 -5.83 11.75 14.12
CA ALA A 366 -5.11 10.71 14.85
C ALA A 366 -3.65 10.53 14.38
N ARG A 367 -3.32 10.98 13.15
CA ARG A 367 -2.00 10.83 12.52
C ARG A 367 -1.08 12.06 12.68
N VAL A 368 -1.57 13.17 13.20
CA VAL A 368 -0.80 14.42 13.39
C VAL A 368 0.41 14.23 14.32
N THR A 369 0.29 13.34 15.30
CA THR A 369 1.37 13.04 16.25
C THR A 369 2.17 11.78 15.88
N HIS A 370 2.01 11.27 14.66
CA HIS A 370 2.71 10.07 14.21
C HIS A 370 4.23 10.29 14.21
N PRO A 371 5.07 9.31 14.64
CA PRO A 371 6.53 9.47 14.69
C PRO A 371 7.17 9.69 13.33
N ASP A 372 6.57 9.14 12.25
CA ASP A 372 7.02 9.38 10.88
C ASP A 372 6.61 10.78 10.42
N ALA A 373 7.62 11.56 10.02
CA ALA A 373 7.44 12.95 9.58
C ALA A 373 6.55 13.08 8.35
N ALA A 374 6.61 12.10 7.46
CA ALA A 374 5.82 12.15 6.23
C ALA A 374 4.35 11.83 6.47
N ILE A 375 4.05 10.89 7.38
CA ILE A 375 2.67 10.64 7.78
C ILE A 375 2.09 11.88 8.46
N ARG A 376 2.87 12.59 9.30
CA ARG A 376 2.45 13.87 9.87
C ARG A 376 2.18 14.92 8.79
N GLN A 377 3.10 15.08 7.87
CA GLN A 377 2.94 16.06 6.77
C GLN A 377 1.72 15.73 5.90
N GLN A 378 1.47 14.46 5.63
CA GLN A 378 0.26 14.04 4.92
C GLN A 378 -0.99 14.33 5.75
N ALA A 379 -0.98 14.07 7.05
CA ALA A 379 -2.10 14.37 7.94
C ALA A 379 -2.41 15.89 7.96
N ASP A 380 -1.40 16.74 8.08
CA ASP A 380 -1.57 18.20 8.05
C ASP A 380 -2.19 18.66 6.74
N ARG A 381 -1.74 18.12 5.60
CA ARG A 381 -2.31 18.42 4.27
C ARG A 381 -3.77 17.99 4.17
N MET A 382 -4.11 16.78 4.63
CA MET A 382 -5.47 16.27 4.61
C MET A 382 -6.40 17.08 5.51
N LEU A 383 -5.95 17.48 6.71
CA LEU A 383 -6.73 18.33 7.60
C LEU A 383 -7.00 19.72 6.99
N THR A 384 -6.02 20.28 6.28
CA THR A 384 -6.20 21.53 5.52
C THR A 384 -7.25 21.35 4.43
N LEU A 385 -7.17 20.26 3.66
CA LEU A 385 -8.15 19.93 2.62
C LEU A 385 -9.57 19.77 3.18
N ILE A 386 -9.71 19.11 4.35
CA ILE A 386 -11.00 18.95 5.03
C ILE A 386 -11.57 20.28 5.49
N ALA A 387 -10.71 21.19 6.01
CA ALA A 387 -11.15 22.52 6.42
C ALA A 387 -11.64 23.34 5.22
N GLU A 388 -10.92 23.28 4.10
CA GLU A 388 -11.31 23.93 2.85
C GLU A 388 -12.63 23.35 2.29
N ALA A 389 -12.77 22.03 2.29
CA ALA A 389 -14.00 21.36 1.86
C ALA A 389 -15.20 21.76 2.70
N ARG A 390 -15.05 21.86 4.02
CA ARG A 390 -16.11 22.33 4.91
C ARG A 390 -16.55 23.76 4.61
N SER A 391 -15.60 24.66 4.34
CA SER A 391 -15.91 26.05 3.97
C SER A 391 -16.69 26.12 2.66
N ARG A 392 -16.21 25.46 1.62
CA ARG A 392 -16.83 25.49 0.28
C ARG A 392 -18.19 24.82 0.22
N LEU A 393 -18.35 23.68 0.90
CA LEU A 393 -19.63 22.95 0.94
C LEU A 393 -20.67 23.62 1.85
N ALA A 394 -20.25 24.50 2.79
CA ALA A 394 -21.16 25.30 3.58
C ALA A 394 -21.76 26.48 2.78
N ASP A 395 -21.03 26.97 1.78
CA ASP A 395 -21.43 28.10 0.93
C ASP A 395 -22.29 27.68 -0.28
N GLU A 396 -22.42 26.37 -0.55
CA GLU A 396 -23.36 25.87 -1.56
C GLU A 396 -24.81 26.03 -1.06
N PRO A 397 -25.64 26.90 -1.69
CA PRO A 397 -27.02 27.02 -1.31
C PRO A 397 -27.71 25.66 -1.57
N THR A 398 -28.41 25.16 -0.56
CA THR A 398 -29.26 23.97 -0.68
C THR A 398 -30.24 24.21 -1.82
N VAL A 399 -29.94 23.68 -3.00
CA VAL A 399 -30.90 23.67 -4.10
C VAL A 399 -32.02 22.70 -3.64
N VAL A 400 -33.00 23.28 -2.99
CA VAL A 400 -34.28 22.62 -2.73
C VAL A 400 -34.87 22.30 -4.10
N GLN A 401 -34.76 21.02 -4.48
CA GLN A 401 -35.54 20.52 -5.63
C GLN A 401 -37.02 20.71 -5.29
N ALA A 402 -37.66 21.68 -5.97
CA ALA A 402 -39.07 21.86 -5.99
C ALA A 402 -39.73 20.86 -6.96
#